data_bc2c34863ca8403fef783e7090f0bab3
#
_entry.id   bc2c34863ca8403fef783e7090f0bab3
#
_cell.length_a   1.000
_cell.length_b   1.000
_cell.length_c   1.000
_cell.angle_alpha   90.00
_cell.angle_beta   90.00
_cell.angle_gamma   90.00
#
_symmetry.space_group_name_H-M   'P 1'
#
loop_
_entity.id
_entity.type
_entity.pdbx_description
1 polymer ?
#
loop_
_entity_poly.entity_id
_entity_poly.type
_entity_poly.pdbx_seq_one_letter_code
_entity_poly.pdbx_strand_id
1 'polypeptide(L)' 'MEFTVYGDADAQITLELEDSAEYEISVNGENAGKMKTNLGGKLIFSVDLSEENAVEVVVVKL' A
#
# COMPACT_ATOMS: atom_id res chain seq x y z
N MET A 1 9.29 2.95 1.73
CA MET A 1 8.39 2.98 2.91
C MET A 1 7.95 1.57 3.25
N GLU A 2 8.02 1.21 4.50
CA GLU A 2 7.66 -0.12 4.97
C GLU A 2 6.85 0.01 6.25
N PHE A 3 5.72 -0.69 6.33
CA PHE A 3 4.89 -0.65 7.52
C PHE A 3 4.03 -1.92 7.62
N THR A 4 3.47 -2.15 8.80
CA THR A 4 2.59 -3.29 9.05
C THR A 4 1.17 -2.79 9.32
N VAL A 5 0.19 -3.45 8.71
CA VAL A 5 -1.23 -3.16 8.89
C VAL A 5 -1.85 -4.28 9.72
N TYR A 6 -2.58 -3.92 10.76
CA TYR A 6 -3.24 -4.86 11.67
C TYR A 6 -4.75 -4.74 11.54
N GLY A 7 -5.43 -5.85 11.65
CA GLY A 7 -6.88 -5.87 11.64
C GLY A 7 -7.44 -7.27 11.47
N ASP A 8 -8.76 -7.38 11.38
CA ASP A 8 -9.45 -8.66 11.20
C ASP A 8 -10.37 -8.64 9.97
N ALA A 9 -10.27 -7.62 9.16
CA ALA A 9 -11.07 -7.44 7.94
C ALA A 9 -10.25 -6.66 6.93
N ASP A 10 -10.83 -6.43 5.74
CA ASP A 10 -10.17 -5.63 4.71
C ASP A 10 -9.89 -4.23 5.24
N ALA A 11 -8.73 -3.70 4.91
CA ALA A 11 -8.33 -2.36 5.28
C ALA A 11 -8.04 -1.54 4.04
N GLN A 12 -8.52 -0.30 4.03
CA GLN A 12 -8.18 0.67 2.99
C GLN A 12 -7.06 1.56 3.51
N ILE A 13 -6.01 1.70 2.72
CA ILE A 13 -4.83 2.44 3.11
C ILE A 13 -4.71 3.66 2.21
N THR A 14 -4.55 4.84 2.83
CA THR A 14 -4.32 6.09 2.12
C THR A 14 -2.95 6.63 2.55
N LEU A 15 -2.09 6.87 1.58
CA LEU A 15 -0.77 7.43 1.82
C LEU A 15 -0.65 8.78 1.13
N GLU A 16 0.02 9.72 1.77
CA GLU A 16 0.35 11.02 1.17
C GLU A 16 1.82 11.00 0.80
N LEU A 17 2.08 11.01 -0.50
CA LEU A 17 3.41 10.86 -1.07
C LEU A 17 3.67 12.00 -2.05
N GLU A 18 4.61 11.82 -2.97
CA GLU A 18 4.90 12.86 -3.97
C GLU A 18 3.84 12.88 -5.06
N ASP A 19 3.55 14.06 -5.59
CA ASP A 19 2.58 14.25 -6.68
C ASP A 19 3.02 13.52 -7.94
N SER A 20 2.05 12.91 -8.61
CA SER A 20 2.26 12.31 -9.93
C SER A 20 3.50 11.41 -10.00
N ALA A 21 3.78 10.70 -8.92
CA ALA A 21 4.90 9.76 -8.84
C ALA A 21 4.39 8.33 -8.91
N GLU A 22 5.24 7.45 -9.40
CA GLU A 22 4.90 6.04 -9.53
C GLU A 22 5.57 5.22 -8.42
N TYR A 23 4.83 4.31 -7.84
CA TYR A 23 5.30 3.47 -6.74
C TYR A 23 4.98 2.01 -7.00
N GLU A 24 5.90 1.15 -6.56
CA GLU A 24 5.69 -0.29 -6.56
C GLU A 24 5.30 -0.73 -5.16
N ILE A 25 4.24 -1.53 -5.06
CA ILE A 25 3.70 -1.96 -3.78
C ILE A 25 3.87 -3.47 -3.65
N SER A 26 4.40 -3.90 -2.51
CA SER A 26 4.51 -5.31 -2.16
C SER A 26 3.74 -5.57 -0.87
N VAL A 27 3.05 -6.69 -0.81
CA VAL A 27 2.28 -7.12 0.35
C VAL A 27 2.76 -8.51 0.76
N ASN A 28 3.26 -8.64 1.98
CA ASN A 28 3.84 -9.89 2.49
C ASN A 28 4.91 -10.48 1.56
N GLY A 29 5.72 -9.61 0.95
CA GLY A 29 6.77 -10.04 0.04
C GLY A 29 6.33 -10.32 -1.38
N GLU A 30 5.03 -10.23 -1.68
CA GLU A 30 4.51 -10.42 -3.02
C GLU A 30 4.24 -9.07 -3.68
N ASN A 31 4.66 -8.92 -4.93
CA ASN A 31 4.44 -7.70 -5.68
C ASN A 31 2.95 -7.55 -5.99
N ALA A 32 2.35 -6.48 -5.48
CA ALA A 32 0.93 -6.18 -5.71
C ALA A 32 0.72 -5.26 -6.92
N GLY A 33 1.79 -4.82 -7.57
CA GLY A 33 1.72 -3.99 -8.76
C GLY A 33 2.27 -2.60 -8.55
N LYS A 34 2.12 -1.78 -9.58
CA LYS A 34 2.57 -0.39 -9.58
C LYS A 34 1.36 0.52 -9.55
N MET A 35 1.46 1.60 -8.80
CA MET A 35 0.41 2.60 -8.71
C MET A 35 0.99 3.99 -8.84
N LYS A 36 0.22 4.88 -9.43
CA LYS A 36 0.61 6.28 -9.60
C LYS A 36 -0.22 7.15 -8.66
N THR A 37 0.43 8.06 -7.97
CA THR A 37 -0.27 9.01 -7.12
C THR A 37 -1.04 10.02 -7.97
N ASN A 38 -2.10 10.60 -7.40
CA ASN A 38 -2.86 11.65 -8.07
C ASN A 38 -2.14 13.00 -7.92
N LEU A 39 -2.78 14.08 -8.37
CA LEU A 39 -2.20 15.43 -8.29
C LEU A 39 -1.96 15.90 -6.86
N GLY A 40 -2.67 15.33 -5.90
CA GLY A 40 -2.46 15.64 -4.49
C GLY A 40 -1.46 14.74 -3.80
N GLY A 41 -0.83 13.84 -4.54
CA GLY A 41 0.15 12.90 -3.98
C GLY A 41 -0.47 11.77 -3.19
N LYS A 42 -1.75 11.54 -3.33
CA LYS A 42 -2.43 10.46 -2.57
C LYS A 42 -2.37 9.13 -3.31
N LEU A 43 -2.07 8.10 -2.55
CA LEU A 43 -2.08 6.72 -3.02
C LEU A 43 -3.06 5.96 -2.15
N ILE A 44 -4.06 5.32 -2.77
CA ILE A 44 -5.10 4.59 -2.05
C ILE A 44 -5.13 3.16 -2.55
N PHE A 45 -5.06 2.21 -1.63
CA PHE A 45 -5.18 0.79 -1.96
C PHE A 45 -5.75 0.01 -0.79
N SER A 46 -6.21 -1.21 -1.07
CA SER A 46 -6.81 -2.08 -0.06
C SER A 46 -5.94 -3.31 0.16
N VAL A 47 -5.92 -3.79 1.39
CA VAL A 47 -5.28 -5.06 1.73
C VAL A 47 -6.30 -5.98 2.38
N ASP A 48 -6.17 -7.27 2.12
CA ASP A 48 -7.05 -8.29 2.67
C ASP A 48 -6.42 -8.86 3.94
N LEU A 49 -7.12 -8.70 5.06
CA LEU A 49 -6.67 -9.18 6.36
C LEU A 49 -7.49 -10.38 6.84
N SER A 50 -8.35 -10.93 5.99
CA SER A 50 -9.26 -12.00 6.39
C SER A 50 -8.56 -13.30 6.78
N GLU A 51 -7.39 -13.57 6.22
CA GLU A 51 -6.63 -14.78 6.50
C GLU A 51 -5.52 -14.55 7.55
N GLU A 52 -5.02 -13.33 7.62
CA GLU A 52 -3.95 -12.96 8.54
C GLU A 52 -4.32 -11.65 9.23
N ASN A 53 -4.04 -11.58 10.52
CA ASN A 53 -4.35 -10.37 11.29
C ASN A 53 -3.33 -9.26 11.12
N ALA A 54 -2.26 -9.51 10.40
CA ALA A 54 -1.21 -8.54 10.14
C ALA A 54 -0.64 -8.73 8.74
N VAL A 55 -0.43 -7.64 8.03
CA VAL A 55 0.10 -7.65 6.67
C VAL A 55 1.25 -6.66 6.60
N GLU A 56 2.39 -7.09 6.08
CA GLU A 56 3.55 -6.22 5.88
C GLU A 56 3.47 -5.59 4.49
N VAL A 57 3.52 -4.27 4.45
CA VAL A 57 3.41 -3.51 3.20
C VAL A 57 4.71 -2.76 2.95
N VAL A 58 5.23 -2.87 1.73
CA VAL A 58 6.41 -2.14 1.29
C VAL A 58 6.04 -1.31 0.07
N VAL A 59 6.35 -0.02 0.12
CA VAL A 59 6.09 0.92 -0.97
C VAL A 59 7.41 1.53 -1.40
N VAL A 60 7.76 1.36 -2.66
CA VAL A 60 9.03 1.83 -3.21
C VAL A 60 8.76 2.78 -4.36
N LYS A 61 9.36 3.97 -4.32
CA LYS A 61 9.25 4.93 -5.40
C LYS A 61 10.08 4.47 -6.60
N LEU A 62 9.48 4.53 -7.76
CA LEU A 62 10.13 4.17 -9.03
C LEU A 62 10.82 5.36 -9.72
#